data_aa6d6708a9601caf8422f326e365fc20
#
_entry.id   aa6d6708a9601caf8422f326e365fc20
#
_cell.length_a   1.000
_cell.length_b   1.000
_cell.length_c   1.000
_cell.angle_alpha   90.00
_cell.angle_beta   90.00
_cell.angle_gamma   90.00
#
_symmetry.space_group_name_H-M   'P 1'
#
loop_
_entity.id
_entity.type
_entity.pdbx_description
1 polymer ?
#
loop_
_entity_poly.entity_id
_entity_poly.type
_entity_poly.pdbx_seq_one_letter_code
_entity_poly.pdbx_strand_id
1 'polypeptide(L)'
;MLKTVKQAFRVPEIRSKLIFTLLMLVVFRIGSNIPVPGINRSALAEMFTGETGLFDLFDLFSGGSFSNFTIFALSITPYITASIVIQLLTMAFPYFERLAKEGEEGRKKIARITRYMTVVLALIQATGLTVGLFRRAIVDQSAFSFAVIILILTAGTAFLMWLGEKINEHGIGNGISLIIFGGIVARIPTGLRSMWTQFTDGSMSVISLILFAVFAIVVILGIIEIQQGTRRIPVQYAKRVVGRKMYGGQSTHIPLKVNQAGVIPVIFALSLLQFPLTITYFFPGSSFTEFVTKWLSPAGNPGVWVYAVFNVLLIIFFNYFYTAITFNPVEVAQNMKANGGFIPGIRPGKATVEYLTKVMSRISIVGAIFLAIIATLPTIISQVGGMNIHFGGTSLLIAVGVALETMKQLENQMVMRNYQGFLK
;
A
#
# COMPACT_ATOMS: atom_id res chain seq x y z
N MET A 1 -10.29 -4.86 -20.03
CA MET A 1 -10.21 -3.68 -19.16
C MET A 1 -10.96 -2.46 -19.69
N LEU A 2 -10.61 -1.85 -20.84
CA LEU A 2 -11.32 -0.67 -21.37
C LEU A 2 -12.83 -0.92 -21.63
N LYS A 3 -13.19 -2.11 -22.10
CA LYS A 3 -14.62 -2.49 -22.28
C LYS A 3 -15.36 -2.55 -20.94
N THR A 4 -14.72 -3.10 -19.89
CA THR A 4 -15.29 -3.19 -18.53
C THR A 4 -15.55 -1.81 -17.95
N VAL A 5 -14.57 -0.89 -18.05
CA VAL A 5 -14.74 0.50 -17.61
C VAL A 5 -15.88 1.19 -18.35
N LYS A 6 -15.93 1.07 -19.70
CA LYS A 6 -17.02 1.65 -20.50
C LYS A 6 -18.39 1.10 -20.11
N GLN A 7 -18.48 -0.20 -19.79
CA GLN A 7 -19.73 -0.81 -19.32
C GLN A 7 -20.09 -0.35 -17.91
N ALA A 8 -19.11 -0.20 -17.02
CA ALA A 8 -19.30 0.30 -15.66
C ALA A 8 -19.93 1.72 -15.64
N PHE A 9 -19.49 2.60 -16.54
CA PHE A 9 -20.07 3.94 -16.67
C PHE A 9 -21.53 3.95 -17.14
N ARG A 10 -22.02 2.88 -17.79
CA ARG A 10 -23.44 2.75 -18.20
C ARG A 10 -24.35 2.39 -17.03
N VAL A 11 -23.81 1.83 -15.95
CA VAL A 11 -24.56 1.43 -14.76
C VAL A 11 -24.61 2.60 -13.77
N PRO A 12 -25.79 3.21 -13.48
CA PRO A 12 -25.88 4.44 -12.70
C PRO A 12 -25.24 4.36 -11.32
N GLU A 13 -25.41 3.24 -10.59
CA GLU A 13 -24.85 3.06 -9.25
C GLU A 13 -23.32 2.98 -9.27
N ILE A 14 -22.76 2.21 -10.20
CA ILE A 14 -21.31 2.04 -10.34
C ILE A 14 -20.70 3.36 -10.82
N ARG A 15 -21.37 4.05 -11.74
CA ARG A 15 -20.96 5.38 -12.20
C ARG A 15 -20.91 6.38 -11.03
N SER A 16 -21.92 6.40 -10.16
CA SER A 16 -21.94 7.28 -8.99
C SER A 16 -20.74 7.01 -8.06
N LYS A 17 -20.44 5.73 -7.77
CA LYS A 17 -19.28 5.34 -6.96
C LYS A 17 -17.95 5.72 -7.61
N LEU A 18 -17.80 5.54 -8.92
CA LEU A 18 -16.60 5.95 -9.66
C LEU A 18 -16.40 7.46 -9.62
N ILE A 19 -17.46 8.23 -9.90
CA ILE A 19 -17.41 9.69 -9.85
C ILE A 19 -17.07 10.16 -8.44
N PHE A 20 -17.67 9.56 -7.40
CA PHE A 20 -17.36 9.87 -6.02
C PHE A 20 -15.88 9.63 -5.71
N THR A 21 -15.33 8.47 -6.10
CA THR A 21 -13.92 8.15 -5.90
C THR A 21 -13.00 9.15 -6.58
N LEU A 22 -13.30 9.52 -7.85
CA LEU A 22 -12.54 10.52 -8.59
C LEU A 22 -12.61 11.91 -7.92
N LEU A 23 -13.80 12.33 -7.47
CA LEU A 23 -13.96 13.59 -6.76
C LEU A 23 -13.14 13.63 -5.45
N MET A 24 -13.11 12.53 -4.69
CA MET A 24 -12.30 12.44 -3.48
C MET A 24 -10.79 12.52 -3.79
N LEU A 25 -10.34 11.93 -4.89
CA LEU A 25 -8.94 12.07 -5.35
C LEU A 25 -8.62 13.52 -5.80
N VAL A 26 -9.57 14.22 -6.41
CA VAL A 26 -9.42 15.65 -6.73
C VAL A 26 -9.30 16.49 -5.45
N VAL A 27 -10.14 16.23 -4.44
CA VAL A 27 -10.07 16.90 -3.13
C VAL A 27 -8.68 16.66 -2.49
N PHE A 28 -8.20 15.41 -2.50
CA PHE A 28 -6.84 15.09 -2.07
C PHE A 28 -5.79 15.92 -2.82
N ARG A 29 -5.91 16.01 -4.15
CA ARG A 29 -4.93 16.74 -4.96
C ARG A 29 -4.96 18.26 -4.71
N ILE A 30 -6.12 18.84 -4.48
CA ILE A 30 -6.23 20.26 -4.09
C ILE A 30 -5.51 20.50 -2.77
N GLY A 31 -5.80 19.70 -1.74
CA GLY A 31 -5.17 19.85 -0.42
C GLY A 31 -3.65 19.62 -0.45
N SER A 32 -3.16 18.71 -1.31
CA SER A 32 -1.72 18.48 -1.47
C SER A 32 -0.94 19.63 -2.12
N ASN A 33 -1.62 20.68 -2.58
CA ASN A 33 -0.99 21.92 -3.10
C ASN A 33 -1.17 23.14 -2.17
N ILE A 34 -1.91 22.99 -1.07
CA ILE A 34 -2.11 24.09 -0.10
C ILE A 34 -0.93 24.09 0.88
N PRO A 35 -0.03 25.09 0.82
CA PRO A 35 1.10 25.15 1.73
C PRO A 35 0.67 25.48 3.15
N VAL A 36 1.41 25.00 4.13
CA VAL A 36 1.22 25.40 5.53
C VAL A 36 1.67 26.86 5.69
N PRO A 37 0.88 27.73 6.36
CA PRO A 37 1.25 29.11 6.58
C PRO A 37 2.50 29.25 7.48
N GLY A 38 3.26 30.32 7.30
CA GLY A 38 4.44 30.60 8.11
C GLY A 38 5.72 29.87 7.70
N ILE A 39 5.77 29.27 6.49
CA ILE A 39 6.94 28.56 5.96
C ILE A 39 7.62 29.39 4.88
N ASN A 40 8.94 29.48 4.97
CA ASN A 40 9.81 30.08 3.96
C ASN A 40 10.14 29.04 2.86
N ARG A 41 9.61 29.26 1.66
CA ARG A 41 9.78 28.31 0.53
C ARG A 41 11.23 28.26 0.01
N SER A 42 12.00 29.33 0.08
CA SER A 42 13.41 29.31 -0.35
C SER A 42 14.27 28.49 0.59
N ALA A 43 14.12 28.67 1.91
CA ALA A 43 14.79 27.83 2.89
C ALA A 43 14.38 26.36 2.80
N LEU A 44 13.12 26.10 2.48
CA LEU A 44 12.61 24.75 2.23
C LEU A 44 13.30 24.13 1.02
N ALA A 45 13.39 24.84 -0.11
CA ALA A 45 14.03 24.34 -1.33
C ALA A 45 15.52 24.03 -1.12
N GLU A 46 16.25 24.86 -0.37
CA GLU A 46 17.65 24.61 -0.02
C GLU A 46 17.85 23.31 0.78
N MET A 47 16.92 22.99 1.69
CA MET A 47 16.98 21.74 2.47
C MET A 47 16.85 20.49 1.60
N PHE A 48 16.10 20.56 0.50
CA PHE A 48 15.91 19.44 -0.41
C PHE A 48 16.98 19.32 -1.50
N THR A 49 17.80 20.35 -1.72
CA THR A 49 18.90 20.29 -2.70
C THR A 49 20.14 19.54 -2.21
N GLY A 50 20.30 19.36 -0.88
CA GLY A 50 21.50 18.79 -0.26
C GLY A 50 21.42 17.30 0.10
N GLU A 51 20.23 16.74 0.36
CA GLU A 51 20.05 15.36 0.85
C GLU A 51 19.09 14.57 -0.05
N THR A 52 19.60 14.04 -1.14
CA THR A 52 18.87 13.13 -2.02
C THR A 52 18.72 11.75 -1.36
N GLY A 53 17.49 11.24 -1.29
CA GLY A 53 17.21 9.84 -0.94
C GLY A 53 16.36 9.61 0.30
N LEU A 54 16.58 10.32 1.41
CA LEU A 54 15.78 10.18 2.64
C LEU A 54 14.38 10.78 2.47
N PHE A 55 14.32 12.00 1.96
CA PHE A 55 13.07 12.73 1.76
C PHE A 55 12.25 12.21 0.60
N ASP A 56 12.88 11.57 -0.38
CA ASP A 56 12.18 10.96 -1.52
C ASP A 56 11.21 9.85 -1.12
N LEU A 57 11.55 9.07 -0.08
CA LEU A 57 10.65 8.04 0.44
C LEU A 57 9.38 8.63 1.07
N PHE A 58 9.53 9.70 1.87
CA PHE A 58 8.36 10.38 2.46
C PHE A 58 7.52 11.05 1.37
N ASP A 59 8.20 11.62 0.40
CA ASP A 59 7.53 12.32 -0.69
C ASP A 59 6.84 11.36 -1.67
N LEU A 60 7.31 10.12 -1.76
CA LEU A 60 6.67 9.05 -2.52
C LEU A 60 5.21 8.81 -2.09
N PHE A 61 4.98 8.71 -0.76
CA PHE A 61 3.65 8.49 -0.21
C PHE A 61 2.81 9.76 -0.15
N SER A 62 3.44 10.93 -0.09
CA SER A 62 2.76 12.22 0.02
C SER A 62 2.42 12.86 -1.33
N GLY A 63 2.97 12.32 -2.44
CA GLY A 63 2.73 12.85 -3.79
C GLY A 63 3.25 14.27 -4.01
N GLY A 64 4.37 14.65 -3.37
CA GLY A 64 4.96 15.98 -3.42
C GLY A 64 4.50 16.91 -2.28
N SER A 65 3.63 16.43 -1.40
CA SER A 65 3.11 17.22 -0.28
C SER A 65 4.16 17.45 0.81
N PHE A 66 5.11 16.53 0.97
CA PHE A 66 6.18 16.63 1.95
C PHE A 66 7.23 17.67 1.53
N SER A 67 7.73 17.59 0.30
CA SER A 67 8.72 18.52 -0.23
C SER A 67 8.21 19.95 -0.33
N ASN A 68 6.91 20.15 -0.54
CA ASN A 68 6.26 21.47 -0.57
C ASN A 68 5.71 21.91 0.79
N PHE A 69 5.89 21.10 1.84
CA PHE A 69 5.36 21.30 3.18
C PHE A 69 3.90 21.79 3.19
N THR A 70 3.04 20.99 2.59
CA THR A 70 1.61 21.28 2.50
C THR A 70 0.87 20.74 3.72
N ILE A 71 -0.42 21.05 3.83
CA ILE A 71 -1.29 20.56 4.91
C ILE A 71 -1.32 19.00 4.98
N PHE A 72 -0.96 18.31 3.90
CA PHE A 72 -0.84 16.86 3.82
C PHE A 72 0.62 16.36 3.83
N ALA A 73 1.57 17.13 4.39
CA ALA A 73 2.97 16.74 4.41
C ALA A 73 3.24 15.41 5.12
N LEU A 74 2.52 15.11 6.21
CA LEU A 74 2.57 13.79 6.87
C LEU A 74 1.92 12.68 6.05
N SER A 75 1.15 13.03 5.02
CA SER A 75 0.40 12.06 4.21
C SER A 75 -0.50 11.16 5.07
N ILE A 76 -0.66 9.92 4.65
CA ILE A 76 -1.42 8.88 5.35
C ILE A 76 -0.51 7.97 6.20
N THR A 77 0.79 8.28 6.29
CA THR A 77 1.80 7.47 7.00
C THR A 77 1.44 7.18 8.46
N PRO A 78 0.96 8.14 9.29
CA PRO A 78 0.57 7.86 10.66
C PRO A 78 -0.58 6.84 10.76
N TYR A 79 -1.52 6.86 9.81
CA TYR A 79 -2.61 5.89 9.75
C TYR A 79 -2.10 4.48 9.38
N ILE A 80 -1.19 4.39 8.40
CA ILE A 80 -0.60 3.10 8.01
C ILE A 80 0.12 2.49 9.22
N THR A 81 0.95 3.27 9.91
CA THR A 81 1.67 2.84 11.11
C THR A 81 0.69 2.39 12.21
N ALA A 82 -0.36 3.17 12.49
CA ALA A 82 -1.40 2.80 13.44
C ALA A 82 -2.09 1.49 13.06
N SER A 83 -2.44 1.33 11.79
CA SER A 83 -3.08 0.11 11.27
C SER A 83 -2.20 -1.13 11.42
N ILE A 84 -0.89 -1.01 11.13
CA ILE A 84 0.08 -2.09 11.32
C ILE A 84 0.15 -2.50 12.79
N VAL A 85 0.32 -1.53 13.68
CA VAL A 85 0.39 -1.79 15.13
C VAL A 85 -0.86 -2.49 15.63
N ILE A 86 -2.05 -2.03 15.25
CA ILE A 86 -3.32 -2.65 15.66
C ILE A 86 -3.46 -4.06 15.08
N GLN A 87 -3.05 -4.31 13.83
CA GLN A 87 -3.08 -5.65 13.26
C GLN A 87 -2.12 -6.60 13.96
N LEU A 88 -0.91 -6.15 14.32
CA LEU A 88 0.03 -6.94 15.13
C LEU A 88 -0.53 -7.21 16.54
N LEU A 89 -1.15 -6.21 17.18
CA LEU A 89 -1.80 -6.37 18.48
C LEU A 89 -2.98 -7.35 18.42
N THR A 90 -3.70 -7.42 17.31
CA THR A 90 -4.80 -8.36 17.10
C THR A 90 -4.33 -9.82 17.15
N MET A 91 -3.08 -10.08 16.77
CA MET A 91 -2.49 -11.43 16.89
C MET A 91 -1.79 -11.68 18.22
N ALA A 92 -1.21 -10.64 18.83
CA ALA A 92 -0.42 -10.77 20.04
C ALA A 92 -1.26 -10.76 21.32
N PHE A 93 -2.40 -10.06 21.32
CA PHE A 93 -3.21 -9.86 22.52
C PHE A 93 -4.61 -10.47 22.40
N PRO A 94 -5.03 -11.35 23.34
CA PRO A 94 -6.33 -12.02 23.32
C PRO A 94 -7.54 -11.06 23.29
N TYR A 95 -7.39 -9.86 23.83
CA TYR A 95 -8.43 -8.83 23.80
C TYR A 95 -8.78 -8.40 22.38
N PHE A 96 -7.76 -8.06 21.58
CA PHE A 96 -7.95 -7.64 20.20
C PHE A 96 -8.37 -8.82 19.29
N GLU A 97 -7.88 -10.03 19.58
CA GLU A 97 -8.31 -11.25 18.89
C GLU A 97 -9.81 -11.51 19.07
N ARG A 98 -10.33 -11.35 20.32
CA ARG A 98 -11.77 -11.46 20.59
C ARG A 98 -12.56 -10.42 19.82
N LEU A 99 -12.12 -9.14 19.87
CA LEU A 99 -12.77 -8.07 19.10
C LEU A 99 -12.83 -8.38 17.61
N ALA A 100 -11.76 -8.93 17.01
CA ALA A 100 -11.74 -9.31 15.61
C ALA A 100 -12.76 -10.42 15.29
N LYS A 101 -13.04 -11.31 16.25
CA LYS A 101 -14.02 -12.41 16.13
C LYS A 101 -15.46 -11.99 16.42
N GLU A 102 -15.70 -10.85 17.06
CA GLU A 102 -17.05 -10.30 17.35
C GLU A 102 -17.82 -9.83 16.10
N GLY A 103 -17.26 -10.03 14.90
CA GLY A 103 -17.91 -9.66 13.65
C GLY A 103 -17.88 -8.16 13.36
N GLU A 104 -19.03 -7.59 12.95
CA GLU A 104 -19.08 -6.20 12.47
C GLU A 104 -18.89 -5.18 13.60
N GLU A 105 -19.43 -5.44 14.81
CA GLU A 105 -19.26 -4.54 15.95
C GLU A 105 -17.82 -4.48 16.42
N GLY A 106 -17.14 -5.62 16.50
CA GLY A 106 -15.73 -5.68 16.87
C GLY A 106 -14.84 -4.96 15.86
N ARG A 107 -15.11 -5.12 14.55
CA ARG A 107 -14.42 -4.36 13.50
C ARG A 107 -14.61 -2.86 13.63
N LYS A 108 -15.82 -2.38 13.97
CA LYS A 108 -16.08 -0.95 14.24
C LYS A 108 -15.29 -0.44 15.44
N LYS A 109 -15.16 -1.23 16.52
CA LYS A 109 -14.34 -0.89 17.69
C LYS A 109 -12.85 -0.81 17.34
N ILE A 110 -12.33 -1.79 16.60
CA ILE A 110 -10.94 -1.81 16.12
C ILE A 110 -10.66 -0.56 15.26
N ALA A 111 -11.54 -0.25 14.30
CA ALA A 111 -11.40 0.94 13.46
C ALA A 111 -11.38 2.24 14.28
N ARG A 112 -12.20 2.34 15.33
CA ARG A 112 -12.21 3.50 16.24
C ARG A 112 -10.88 3.64 16.99
N ILE A 113 -10.34 2.55 17.50
CA ILE A 113 -9.02 2.55 18.19
C ILE A 113 -7.92 2.96 17.20
N THR A 114 -7.95 2.44 15.97
CA THR A 114 -7.00 2.83 14.92
C THR A 114 -7.06 4.33 14.63
N ARG A 115 -8.26 4.92 14.58
CA ARG A 115 -8.41 6.38 14.37
C ARG A 115 -7.77 7.20 15.50
N TYR A 116 -8.04 6.84 16.76
CA TYR A 116 -7.43 7.55 17.91
C TYR A 116 -5.92 7.42 17.88
N MET A 117 -5.41 6.21 17.65
CA MET A 117 -3.98 5.97 17.55
C MET A 117 -3.34 6.75 16.38
N THR A 118 -4.03 6.87 15.25
CA THR A 118 -3.59 7.68 14.11
C THR A 118 -3.41 9.14 14.48
N VAL A 119 -4.38 9.73 15.18
CA VAL A 119 -4.31 11.15 15.60
C VAL A 119 -3.16 11.37 16.58
N VAL A 120 -2.96 10.46 17.54
CA VAL A 120 -1.84 10.53 18.48
C VAL A 120 -0.50 10.42 17.75
N LEU A 121 -0.34 9.45 16.86
CA LEU A 121 0.89 9.29 16.07
C LEU A 121 1.12 10.49 15.13
N ALA A 122 0.06 11.03 14.51
CA ALA A 122 0.16 12.21 13.67
C ALA A 122 0.64 13.43 14.47
N LEU A 123 0.13 13.62 15.68
CA LEU A 123 0.55 14.71 16.56
C LEU A 123 2.03 14.57 16.96
N ILE A 124 2.47 13.36 17.32
CA ILE A 124 3.87 13.08 17.64
C ILE A 124 4.75 13.34 16.41
N GLN A 125 4.41 12.80 15.24
CA GLN A 125 5.19 12.97 14.01
C GLN A 125 5.20 14.44 13.54
N ALA A 126 4.06 15.16 13.62
CA ALA A 126 3.97 16.58 13.33
C ALA A 126 4.91 17.40 14.21
N THR A 127 4.97 17.08 15.50
CA THR A 127 5.86 17.74 16.45
C THR A 127 7.34 17.51 16.07
N GLY A 128 7.72 16.26 15.82
CA GLY A 128 9.08 15.92 15.40
C GLY A 128 9.50 16.60 14.10
N LEU A 129 8.63 16.61 13.09
CA LEU A 129 8.86 17.30 11.83
C LEU A 129 9.02 18.80 12.01
N THR A 130 8.08 19.42 12.71
CA THR A 130 8.04 20.89 12.86
C THR A 130 9.21 21.41 13.70
N VAL A 131 9.47 20.79 14.85
CA VAL A 131 10.50 21.26 15.80
C VAL A 131 11.89 20.75 15.42
N GLY A 132 11.99 19.54 14.91
CA GLY A 132 13.27 18.91 14.57
C GLY A 132 13.75 19.28 13.17
N LEU A 133 13.01 18.89 12.14
CA LEU A 133 13.48 18.97 10.75
C LEU A 133 13.28 20.37 10.15
N PHE A 134 12.06 20.91 10.20
CA PHE A 134 11.68 22.13 9.47
C PHE A 134 11.81 23.43 10.29
N ARG A 135 12.41 23.37 11.48
CA ARG A 135 12.59 24.54 12.34
C ARG A 135 13.25 25.72 11.62
N ARG A 136 14.22 25.45 10.74
CA ARG A 136 14.95 26.49 9.98
C ARG A 136 14.11 27.11 8.86
N ALA A 137 13.09 26.42 8.37
CA ALA A 137 12.20 26.90 7.32
C ALA A 137 11.00 27.71 7.88
N ILE A 138 10.79 27.73 9.19
CA ILE A 138 9.71 28.46 9.84
C ILE A 138 10.11 29.91 10.03
N VAL A 139 9.31 30.86 9.52
CA VAL A 139 9.56 32.28 9.55
C VAL A 139 9.47 32.82 10.97
N ASP A 140 8.42 32.48 11.68
CA ASP A 140 8.19 32.88 13.06
C ASP A 140 8.35 31.69 14.01
N GLN A 141 9.42 31.71 14.80
CA GLN A 141 9.76 30.65 15.75
C GLN A 141 9.07 30.81 17.11
N SER A 142 7.88 31.43 17.15
CA SER A 142 7.08 31.50 18.36
C SER A 142 6.43 30.14 18.70
N ALA A 143 6.20 29.89 19.99
CA ALA A 143 5.50 28.67 20.43
C ALA A 143 4.09 28.56 19.82
N PHE A 144 3.46 29.69 19.55
CA PHE A 144 2.15 29.74 18.91
C PHE A 144 2.22 29.26 17.45
N SER A 145 3.19 29.71 16.66
CA SER A 145 3.40 29.29 15.27
C SER A 145 3.69 27.78 15.18
N PHE A 146 4.53 27.24 16.08
CA PHE A 146 4.75 25.79 16.16
C PHE A 146 3.46 25.02 16.46
N ALA A 147 2.68 25.48 17.44
CA ALA A 147 1.42 24.82 17.80
C ALA A 147 0.42 24.84 16.62
N VAL A 148 0.29 25.94 15.91
CA VAL A 148 -0.58 26.07 14.73
C VAL A 148 -0.15 25.11 13.62
N ILE A 149 1.14 25.04 13.29
CA ILE A 149 1.67 24.15 12.26
C ILE A 149 1.41 22.69 12.64
N ILE A 150 1.69 22.29 13.89
CA ILE A 150 1.46 20.93 14.38
C ILE A 150 -0.03 20.55 14.28
N LEU A 151 -0.92 21.46 14.67
CA LEU A 151 -2.37 21.22 14.56
C LEU A 151 -2.82 21.11 13.11
N ILE A 152 -2.31 21.93 12.20
CA ILE A 152 -2.64 21.87 10.78
C ILE A 152 -2.22 20.51 10.18
N LEU A 153 -0.99 20.06 10.44
CA LEU A 153 -0.49 18.78 9.94
C LEU A 153 -1.27 17.59 10.50
N THR A 154 -1.60 17.64 11.79
CA THR A 154 -2.41 16.61 12.45
C THR A 154 -3.83 16.57 11.88
N ALA A 155 -4.45 17.74 11.71
CA ALA A 155 -5.77 17.87 11.10
C ALA A 155 -5.77 17.39 9.63
N GLY A 156 -4.71 17.69 8.87
CA GLY A 156 -4.51 17.22 7.51
C GLY A 156 -4.49 15.69 7.43
N THR A 157 -3.75 15.02 8.32
CA THR A 157 -3.71 13.54 8.39
C THR A 157 -5.07 12.96 8.79
N ALA A 158 -5.75 13.55 9.79
CA ALA A 158 -7.09 13.13 10.19
C ALA A 158 -8.11 13.29 9.04
N PHE A 159 -7.99 14.34 8.26
CA PHE A 159 -8.83 14.56 7.08
C PHE A 159 -8.54 13.51 5.99
N LEU A 160 -7.28 13.17 5.71
CA LEU A 160 -6.92 12.13 4.75
C LEU A 160 -7.43 10.75 5.18
N MET A 161 -7.33 10.43 6.47
CA MET A 161 -7.90 9.21 7.02
C MET A 161 -9.41 9.15 6.78
N TRP A 162 -10.14 10.22 7.12
CA TRP A 162 -11.58 10.34 6.87
C TRP A 162 -11.91 10.22 5.38
N LEU A 163 -11.14 10.86 4.51
CA LEU A 163 -11.30 10.78 3.06
C LEU A 163 -11.16 9.34 2.56
N GLY A 164 -10.13 8.61 3.03
CA GLY A 164 -9.92 7.20 2.70
C GLY A 164 -11.08 6.31 3.16
N GLU A 165 -11.61 6.54 4.37
CA GLU A 165 -12.78 5.82 4.88
C GLU A 165 -14.04 6.12 4.05
N LYS A 166 -14.26 7.37 3.64
CA LYS A 166 -15.39 7.73 2.76
C LYS A 166 -15.30 7.07 1.40
N ILE A 167 -14.09 6.92 0.84
CA ILE A 167 -13.91 6.14 -0.40
C ILE A 167 -14.26 4.67 -0.17
N ASN A 168 -13.88 4.06 0.97
CA ASN A 168 -14.24 2.69 1.30
C ASN A 168 -15.76 2.49 1.44
N GLU A 169 -16.48 3.47 2.03
CA GLU A 169 -17.92 3.40 2.28
C GLU A 169 -18.74 3.61 1.00
N HIS A 170 -18.41 4.62 0.20
CA HIS A 170 -19.25 5.11 -0.90
C HIS A 170 -18.58 5.01 -2.28
N GLY A 171 -17.30 4.69 -2.33
CA GLY A 171 -16.51 4.60 -3.56
C GLY A 171 -16.30 3.17 -4.06
N ILE A 172 -15.25 3.01 -4.88
CA ILE A 172 -14.74 1.73 -5.38
C ILE A 172 -13.25 1.67 -5.07
N GLY A 173 -12.80 0.53 -4.59
CA GLY A 173 -11.40 0.31 -4.23
C GLY A 173 -11.10 0.53 -2.75
N ASN A 174 -9.86 0.29 -2.36
CA ASN A 174 -9.37 0.62 -1.03
C ASN A 174 -8.96 2.10 -1.00
N GLY A 175 -9.68 2.93 -0.23
CA GLY A 175 -9.49 4.38 -0.21
C GLY A 175 -8.08 4.82 0.17
N ILE A 176 -7.45 4.13 1.11
CA ILE A 176 -6.08 4.39 1.55
C ILE A 176 -5.09 4.12 0.40
N SER A 177 -5.21 2.95 -0.22
CA SER A 177 -4.38 2.58 -1.36
C SER A 177 -4.58 3.52 -2.54
N LEU A 178 -5.81 3.99 -2.77
CA LEU A 178 -6.13 4.95 -3.83
C LEU A 178 -5.56 6.34 -3.57
N ILE A 179 -5.49 6.80 -2.32
CA ILE A 179 -4.82 8.07 -1.97
C ILE A 179 -3.32 7.97 -2.28
N ILE A 180 -2.67 6.86 -1.88
CA ILE A 180 -1.26 6.60 -2.19
C ILE A 180 -1.06 6.54 -3.72
N PHE A 181 -1.91 5.81 -4.42
CA PHE A 181 -1.92 5.74 -5.89
C PHE A 181 -2.04 7.13 -6.53
N GLY A 182 -2.97 7.95 -6.03
CA GLY A 182 -3.15 9.32 -6.49
C GLY A 182 -1.91 10.19 -6.29
N GLY A 183 -1.21 10.03 -5.16
CA GLY A 183 0.08 10.67 -4.90
C GLY A 183 1.16 10.25 -5.89
N ILE A 184 1.30 8.95 -6.12
CA ILE A 184 2.30 8.39 -7.06
C ILE A 184 2.02 8.86 -8.48
N VAL A 185 0.78 8.72 -8.97
CA VAL A 185 0.39 9.12 -10.33
C VAL A 185 0.58 10.62 -10.56
N ALA A 186 0.34 11.44 -9.55
CA ALA A 186 0.55 12.88 -9.63
C ALA A 186 2.02 13.30 -9.84
N ARG A 187 2.98 12.45 -9.49
CA ARG A 187 4.42 12.67 -9.72
C ARG A 187 4.92 12.17 -11.07
N ILE A 188 4.15 11.35 -11.80
CA ILE A 188 4.56 10.86 -13.12
C ILE A 188 4.95 11.99 -14.08
N PRO A 189 4.14 13.07 -14.25
CA PRO A 189 4.49 14.15 -15.16
C PRO A 189 5.79 14.87 -14.78
N THR A 190 6.02 15.09 -13.47
CA THR A 190 7.26 15.74 -13.01
C THR A 190 8.47 14.85 -13.19
N GLY A 191 8.35 13.56 -12.94
CA GLY A 191 9.39 12.57 -13.20
C GLY A 191 9.77 12.48 -14.69
N LEU A 192 8.77 12.44 -15.58
CA LEU A 192 9.00 12.44 -17.02
C LEU A 192 9.67 13.74 -17.48
N ARG A 193 9.27 14.88 -16.92
CA ARG A 193 9.91 16.18 -17.22
C ARG A 193 11.37 16.19 -16.77
N SER A 194 11.68 15.70 -15.58
CA SER A 194 13.05 15.64 -15.08
C SER A 194 13.94 14.72 -15.94
N MET A 195 13.40 13.60 -16.42
CA MET A 195 14.11 12.73 -17.36
C MET A 195 14.37 13.43 -18.70
N TRP A 196 13.39 14.18 -19.18
CA TRP A 196 13.53 14.96 -20.42
C TRP A 196 14.61 16.05 -20.28
N THR A 197 14.65 16.76 -19.17
CA THR A 197 15.69 17.78 -18.90
C THR A 197 17.08 17.13 -18.80
N GLN A 198 17.23 16.01 -18.07
CA GLN A 198 18.51 15.29 -17.99
C GLN A 198 18.99 14.79 -19.37
N PHE A 199 18.08 14.43 -20.24
CA PHE A 199 18.38 14.06 -21.62
C PHE A 199 18.84 15.26 -22.44
N THR A 200 18.15 16.41 -22.36
CA THR A 200 18.51 17.64 -23.10
C THR A 200 19.82 18.26 -22.60
N ASP A 201 20.12 18.13 -21.31
CA ASP A 201 21.36 18.62 -20.70
C ASP A 201 22.56 17.68 -20.94
N GLY A 202 22.35 16.57 -21.69
CA GLY A 202 23.41 15.61 -22.02
C GLY A 202 23.90 14.75 -20.87
N SER A 203 23.28 14.84 -19.70
CA SER A 203 23.61 14.01 -18.53
C SER A 203 23.09 12.59 -18.62
N MET A 204 22.10 12.35 -19.50
CA MET A 204 21.51 11.03 -19.76
C MET A 204 21.64 10.63 -21.22
N SER A 205 22.19 9.42 -21.50
CA SER A 205 22.33 8.94 -22.86
C SER A 205 21.01 8.39 -23.40
N VAL A 206 20.84 8.40 -24.74
CA VAL A 206 19.69 7.78 -25.42
C VAL A 206 19.53 6.30 -25.03
N ILE A 207 20.66 5.60 -24.90
CA ILE A 207 20.68 4.17 -24.54
C ILE A 207 20.11 3.97 -23.13
N SER A 208 20.48 4.83 -22.17
CA SER A 208 19.95 4.78 -20.79
C SER A 208 18.44 5.04 -20.74
N LEU A 209 17.92 5.96 -21.56
CA LEU A 209 16.50 6.25 -21.68
C LEU A 209 15.71 5.04 -22.20
N ILE A 210 16.21 4.42 -23.28
CA ILE A 210 15.59 3.22 -23.88
C ILE A 210 15.63 2.06 -22.89
N LEU A 211 16.77 1.84 -22.23
CA LEU A 211 16.93 0.78 -21.23
C LEU A 211 15.95 0.96 -20.06
N PHE A 212 15.78 2.21 -19.60
CA PHE A 212 14.79 2.52 -18.55
C PHE A 212 13.36 2.26 -19.00
N ALA A 213 12.99 2.65 -20.22
CA ALA A 213 11.65 2.41 -20.76
C ALA A 213 11.36 0.90 -20.89
N VAL A 214 12.30 0.12 -21.44
CA VAL A 214 12.20 -1.35 -21.54
C VAL A 214 12.07 -1.97 -20.13
N PHE A 215 12.92 -1.52 -19.20
CA PHE A 215 12.87 -1.97 -17.80
C PHE A 215 11.51 -1.71 -17.16
N ALA A 216 10.96 -0.49 -17.29
CA ALA A 216 9.65 -0.17 -16.74
C ALA A 216 8.54 -1.06 -17.32
N ILE A 217 8.56 -1.34 -18.62
CA ILE A 217 7.59 -2.23 -19.27
C ILE A 217 7.74 -3.66 -18.73
N VAL A 218 8.94 -4.20 -18.61
CA VAL A 218 9.19 -5.54 -18.07
C VAL A 218 8.70 -5.66 -16.63
N VAL A 219 8.97 -4.66 -15.80
CA VAL A 219 8.49 -4.61 -14.41
C VAL A 219 6.97 -4.58 -14.35
N ILE A 220 6.31 -3.75 -15.15
CA ILE A 220 4.85 -3.67 -15.21
C ILE A 220 4.25 -5.01 -15.64
N LEU A 221 4.77 -5.64 -16.69
CA LEU A 221 4.30 -6.96 -17.14
C LEU A 221 4.49 -8.02 -16.06
N GLY A 222 5.66 -8.05 -15.40
CA GLY A 222 5.91 -8.96 -14.28
C GLY A 222 4.94 -8.78 -13.12
N ILE A 223 4.63 -7.53 -12.76
CA ILE A 223 3.66 -7.22 -11.70
C ILE A 223 2.26 -7.73 -12.09
N ILE A 224 1.83 -7.51 -13.34
CA ILE A 224 0.53 -7.94 -13.83
C ILE A 224 0.41 -9.47 -13.76
N GLU A 225 1.41 -10.21 -14.26
CA GLU A 225 1.42 -11.67 -14.27
C GLU A 225 1.34 -12.26 -12.87
N ILE A 226 2.15 -11.78 -11.93
CA ILE A 226 2.16 -12.30 -10.56
C ILE A 226 0.89 -11.93 -9.78
N GLN A 227 0.33 -10.74 -10.00
CA GLN A 227 -0.91 -10.33 -9.32
C GLN A 227 -2.17 -11.00 -9.87
N GLN A 228 -2.17 -11.36 -11.15
CA GLN A 228 -3.26 -12.11 -11.76
C GLN A 228 -3.07 -13.63 -11.64
N GLY A 229 -1.85 -14.07 -11.38
CA GLY A 229 -1.50 -15.47 -11.23
C GLY A 229 -2.36 -16.17 -10.17
N THR A 230 -3.05 -17.25 -10.56
CA THR A 230 -3.89 -18.06 -9.67
C THR A 230 -3.62 -19.55 -9.84
N ARG A 231 -3.41 -20.25 -8.72
CA ARG A 231 -3.39 -21.71 -8.70
C ARG A 231 -4.82 -22.23 -8.45
N ARG A 232 -5.37 -22.97 -9.38
CA ARG A 232 -6.70 -23.58 -9.27
C ARG A 232 -6.58 -24.95 -8.64
N ILE A 233 -7.18 -25.14 -7.44
CA ILE A 233 -7.26 -26.45 -6.77
C ILE A 233 -8.58 -27.08 -7.14
N PRO A 234 -8.61 -28.28 -7.78
CA PRO A 234 -9.86 -28.96 -8.14
C PRO A 234 -10.58 -29.44 -6.88
N VAL A 235 -11.86 -29.16 -6.80
CA VAL A 235 -12.78 -29.63 -5.75
C VAL A 235 -13.94 -30.37 -6.40
N GLN A 236 -14.23 -31.53 -5.91
CA GLN A 236 -15.38 -32.32 -6.33
C GLN A 236 -16.44 -32.34 -5.22
N TYR A 237 -17.67 -32.14 -5.60
CA TYR A 237 -18.81 -32.26 -4.69
C TYR A 237 -19.53 -33.60 -4.94
N ALA A 238 -19.89 -34.26 -3.84
CA ALA A 238 -20.64 -35.51 -3.90
C ALA A 238 -22.01 -35.29 -4.59
N LYS A 239 -22.40 -36.22 -5.45
CA LYS A 239 -23.70 -36.18 -6.07
C LYS A 239 -24.77 -36.44 -4.98
N ARG A 240 -25.75 -35.55 -4.84
CA ARG A 240 -26.91 -35.72 -3.98
C ARG A 240 -28.12 -36.10 -4.84
N VAL A 241 -28.76 -37.19 -4.50
CA VAL A 241 -30.03 -37.58 -5.10
C VAL A 241 -31.15 -37.08 -4.19
N VAL A 242 -31.97 -36.17 -4.68
CA VAL A 242 -33.17 -35.69 -3.98
C VAL A 242 -34.37 -36.07 -4.82
N GLY A 243 -35.08 -37.14 -4.39
CA GLY A 243 -36.16 -37.75 -5.17
C GLY A 243 -35.64 -38.39 -6.46
N ARG A 244 -36.27 -38.09 -7.60
CA ARG A 244 -35.87 -38.56 -8.94
C ARG A 244 -34.81 -37.72 -9.65
N LYS A 245 -34.38 -36.59 -9.05
CA LYS A 245 -33.42 -35.69 -9.67
C LYS A 245 -32.06 -35.80 -8.99
N MET A 246 -31.00 -35.96 -9.79
CA MET A 246 -29.62 -35.90 -9.33
C MET A 246 -29.14 -34.44 -9.32
N TYR A 247 -28.76 -33.96 -8.14
CA TYR A 247 -28.13 -32.69 -7.95
C TYR A 247 -26.65 -32.85 -7.55
N GLY A 248 -25.77 -32.07 -8.11
CA GLY A 248 -24.31 -32.10 -7.80
C GLY A 248 -23.50 -32.86 -8.85
N GLY A 249 -22.23 -33.12 -8.53
CA GLY A 249 -21.26 -33.70 -9.45
C GLY A 249 -20.54 -32.69 -10.33
N GLN A 250 -20.75 -31.40 -10.10
CA GLN A 250 -19.92 -30.37 -10.74
C GLN A 250 -18.56 -30.30 -10.07
N SER A 251 -17.49 -30.36 -10.85
CA SER A 251 -16.14 -30.03 -10.39
C SER A 251 -15.97 -28.54 -10.41
N THR A 252 -15.68 -27.96 -9.25
CA THR A 252 -15.32 -26.56 -9.10
C THR A 252 -13.83 -26.43 -8.75
N HIS A 253 -13.33 -25.21 -8.74
CA HIS A 253 -11.95 -24.96 -8.40
C HIS A 253 -11.87 -23.86 -7.35
N ILE A 254 -10.99 -24.04 -6.35
CA ILE A 254 -10.62 -22.98 -5.43
C ILE A 254 -9.46 -22.20 -6.05
N PRO A 255 -9.66 -20.92 -6.44
CA PRO A 255 -8.57 -20.10 -6.97
C PRO A 255 -7.73 -19.55 -5.83
N LEU A 256 -6.47 -19.98 -5.69
CA LEU A 256 -5.49 -19.41 -4.78
C LEU A 256 -4.62 -18.44 -5.56
N LYS A 257 -4.61 -17.17 -5.18
CA LYS A 257 -3.75 -16.15 -5.81
C LYS A 257 -2.29 -16.38 -5.43
N VAL A 258 -1.36 -16.15 -6.37
CA VAL A 258 0.08 -16.19 -6.09
C VAL A 258 0.48 -15.09 -5.10
N ASN A 259 -0.04 -13.89 -5.30
CA ASN A 259 0.07 -12.81 -4.35
C ASN A 259 -1.30 -12.56 -3.68
N GLN A 260 -1.54 -13.23 -2.55
CA GLN A 260 -2.77 -13.08 -1.77
C GLN A 260 -2.83 -11.74 -1.04
N ALA A 261 -1.68 -11.27 -0.58
CA ALA A 261 -1.54 -10.07 0.21
C ALA A 261 -1.54 -8.76 -0.60
N GLY A 262 -1.44 -8.85 -1.94
CA GLY A 262 -1.38 -7.67 -2.81
C GLY A 262 -0.13 -6.82 -2.58
N VAL A 263 -0.29 -5.52 -2.53
CA VAL A 263 0.81 -4.56 -2.31
C VAL A 263 1.00 -4.16 -0.84
N ILE A 264 0.08 -4.58 0.04
CA ILE A 264 0.06 -4.20 1.46
C ILE A 264 1.37 -4.56 2.19
N PRO A 265 1.98 -5.74 1.99
CA PRO A 265 3.25 -6.08 2.62
C PRO A 265 4.39 -5.10 2.33
N VAL A 266 4.44 -4.58 1.11
CA VAL A 266 5.46 -3.60 0.71
C VAL A 266 5.22 -2.25 1.38
N ILE A 267 3.96 -1.81 1.44
CA ILE A 267 3.58 -0.58 2.14
C ILE A 267 3.93 -0.67 3.63
N PHE A 268 3.66 -1.83 4.25
CA PHE A 268 3.97 -2.08 5.66
C PHE A 268 5.47 -2.12 5.93
N ALA A 269 6.25 -2.81 5.10
CA ALA A 269 7.69 -2.86 5.22
C ALA A 269 8.33 -1.47 5.14
N LEU A 270 7.93 -0.67 4.14
CA LEU A 270 8.41 0.71 3.98
C LEU A 270 8.00 1.59 5.16
N SER A 271 6.76 1.50 5.63
CA SER A 271 6.29 2.29 6.79
C SER A 271 7.06 1.95 8.07
N LEU A 272 7.37 0.67 8.28
CA LEU A 272 8.16 0.25 9.45
C LEU A 272 9.62 0.70 9.35
N LEU A 273 10.21 0.66 8.15
CA LEU A 273 11.57 1.18 7.91
C LEU A 273 11.67 2.70 8.06
N GLN A 274 10.59 3.43 7.79
CA GLN A 274 10.52 4.87 8.02
C GLN A 274 10.42 5.25 9.51
N PHE A 275 9.98 4.34 10.37
CA PHE A 275 9.77 4.64 11.78
C PHE A 275 11.06 5.08 12.52
N PRO A 276 12.20 4.37 12.43
CA PRO A 276 13.45 4.83 13.02
C PRO A 276 13.90 6.20 12.49
N LEU A 277 13.72 6.45 11.18
CA LEU A 277 14.03 7.73 10.55
C LEU A 277 13.15 8.87 11.11
N THR A 278 11.88 8.59 11.40
CA THR A 278 10.98 9.57 12.01
C THR A 278 11.43 9.94 13.44
N ILE A 279 12.00 8.99 14.19
CA ILE A 279 12.55 9.26 15.52
C ILE A 279 13.76 10.18 15.46
N THR A 280 14.58 10.13 14.40
CA THR A 280 15.75 11.01 14.25
C THR A 280 15.38 12.50 14.21
N TYR A 281 14.16 12.84 13.81
CA TYR A 281 13.69 14.23 13.81
C TYR A 281 13.65 14.87 15.21
N PHE A 282 13.49 14.08 16.25
CA PHE A 282 13.48 14.56 17.63
C PHE A 282 14.87 14.78 18.21
N PHE A 283 15.89 14.16 17.62
CA PHE A 283 17.26 14.18 18.13
C PHE A 283 18.28 14.56 17.04
N PRO A 284 18.12 15.73 16.37
CA PRO A 284 19.04 16.15 15.33
C PRO A 284 20.47 16.28 15.88
N GLY A 285 21.46 15.71 15.18
CA GLY A 285 22.88 15.74 15.58
C GLY A 285 23.28 14.79 16.70
N SER A 286 22.39 13.87 17.11
CA SER A 286 22.76 12.83 18.08
C SER A 286 23.46 11.63 17.40
N SER A 287 24.26 10.89 18.20
CA SER A 287 24.87 9.61 17.71
C SER A 287 23.84 8.61 17.21
N PHE A 288 22.62 8.67 17.73
CA PHE A 288 21.49 7.85 17.23
C PHE A 288 21.12 8.25 15.80
N THR A 289 21.01 9.55 15.53
CA THR A 289 20.69 10.05 14.18
C THR A 289 21.79 9.68 13.19
N GLU A 290 23.06 9.82 13.57
CA GLU A 290 24.18 9.40 12.73
C GLU A 290 24.17 7.89 12.46
N PHE A 291 23.87 7.07 13.46
CA PHE A 291 23.73 5.63 13.30
C PHE A 291 22.61 5.28 12.34
N VAL A 292 21.40 5.83 12.53
CA VAL A 292 20.23 5.52 11.70
C VAL A 292 20.43 5.99 10.26
N THR A 293 20.94 7.21 10.05
CA THR A 293 21.19 7.74 8.71
C THR A 293 22.31 6.98 8.00
N LYS A 294 23.33 6.56 8.70
CA LYS A 294 24.44 5.79 8.12
C LYS A 294 24.04 4.35 7.78
N TRP A 295 23.24 3.66 8.62
CA TRP A 295 23.01 2.23 8.52
C TRP A 295 21.59 1.83 8.08
N LEU A 296 20.58 2.63 8.37
CA LEU A 296 19.17 2.32 8.09
C LEU A 296 18.54 3.25 7.04
N SER A 297 19.35 4.07 6.37
CA SER A 297 18.88 4.96 5.32
C SER A 297 19.18 4.40 3.93
N PRO A 298 18.29 4.59 2.96
CA PRO A 298 18.54 4.23 1.56
C PRO A 298 19.62 5.11 0.90
N ALA A 299 20.00 6.23 1.52
CA ALA A 299 21.08 7.12 1.06
C ALA A 299 22.41 6.88 1.79
N GLY A 300 22.43 6.06 2.84
CA GLY A 300 23.64 5.78 3.62
C GLY A 300 24.62 4.85 2.90
N ASN A 301 25.91 5.10 3.03
CA ASN A 301 26.94 4.17 2.58
C ASN A 301 27.72 3.66 3.81
N PRO A 302 27.69 2.35 4.15
CA PRO A 302 27.15 1.18 3.45
C PRO A 302 25.66 0.83 3.74
N GLY A 303 24.92 1.72 4.39
CA GLY A 303 23.56 1.50 4.90
C GLY A 303 22.53 1.11 3.84
N VAL A 304 22.71 1.53 2.59
CA VAL A 304 21.88 1.11 1.46
C VAL A 304 21.68 -0.41 1.39
N TRP A 305 22.75 -1.19 1.56
CA TRP A 305 22.66 -2.65 1.50
C TRP A 305 21.98 -3.23 2.74
N VAL A 306 22.23 -2.64 3.92
CA VAL A 306 21.56 -3.03 5.16
C VAL A 306 20.06 -2.71 5.05
N TYR A 307 19.72 -1.53 4.56
CA TYR A 307 18.34 -1.13 4.29
C TYR A 307 17.65 -2.09 3.30
N ALA A 308 18.32 -2.45 2.21
CA ALA A 308 17.77 -3.37 1.21
C ALA A 308 17.51 -4.77 1.81
N VAL A 309 18.42 -5.30 2.61
CA VAL A 309 18.25 -6.60 3.28
C VAL A 309 17.08 -6.55 4.26
N PHE A 310 17.00 -5.53 5.11
CA PHE A 310 15.87 -5.36 6.04
C PHE A 310 14.56 -5.20 5.29
N ASN A 311 14.52 -4.46 4.18
CA ASN A 311 13.34 -4.30 3.35
C ASN A 311 12.86 -5.66 2.80
N VAL A 312 13.78 -6.46 2.25
CA VAL A 312 13.47 -7.83 1.77
C VAL A 312 12.90 -8.70 2.89
N LEU A 313 13.55 -8.73 4.04
CA LEU A 313 13.11 -9.53 5.19
C LEU A 313 11.72 -9.10 5.68
N LEU A 314 11.48 -7.81 5.78
CA LEU A 314 10.18 -7.27 6.19
C LEU A 314 9.08 -7.55 5.16
N ILE A 315 9.35 -7.43 3.87
CA ILE A 315 8.38 -7.77 2.83
C ILE A 315 7.99 -9.24 2.91
N ILE A 316 8.98 -10.15 3.06
CA ILE A 316 8.73 -11.58 3.21
C ILE A 316 7.90 -11.85 4.49
N PHE A 317 8.29 -11.25 5.61
CA PHE A 317 7.58 -11.37 6.89
C PHE A 317 6.13 -10.91 6.76
N PHE A 318 5.90 -9.68 6.29
CA PHE A 318 4.55 -9.14 6.15
C PHE A 318 3.72 -9.87 5.10
N ASN A 319 4.32 -10.41 4.05
CA ASN A 319 3.59 -11.21 3.08
C ASN A 319 3.04 -12.50 3.69
N TYR A 320 3.86 -13.22 4.48
CA TYR A 320 3.39 -14.40 5.22
C TYR A 320 2.36 -14.03 6.28
N PHE A 321 2.64 -12.99 7.04
CA PHE A 321 1.77 -12.48 8.09
C PHE A 321 0.38 -12.13 7.54
N TYR A 322 0.33 -11.34 6.47
CA TYR A 322 -0.94 -10.92 5.86
C TYR A 322 -1.68 -12.09 5.19
N THR A 323 -0.95 -12.99 4.56
CA THR A 323 -1.55 -14.20 3.98
C THR A 323 -2.20 -15.08 5.05
N ALA A 324 -1.56 -15.23 6.22
CA ALA A 324 -2.13 -15.99 7.34
C ALA A 324 -3.40 -15.35 7.93
N ILE A 325 -3.51 -14.02 7.90
CA ILE A 325 -4.72 -13.30 8.36
C ILE A 325 -5.86 -13.43 7.35
N THR A 326 -5.55 -13.28 6.05
CA THR A 326 -6.58 -13.21 5.00
C THR A 326 -7.11 -14.56 4.56
N PHE A 327 -6.34 -15.61 4.71
CA PHE A 327 -6.71 -16.96 4.31
C PHE A 327 -6.66 -17.91 5.50
N ASN A 328 -7.84 -18.39 5.92
CA ASN A 328 -7.97 -19.38 6.99
C ASN A 328 -8.21 -20.79 6.39
N PRO A 329 -7.16 -21.64 6.28
CA PRO A 329 -7.29 -22.96 5.70
C PRO A 329 -8.26 -23.86 6.46
N VAL A 330 -8.41 -23.66 7.78
CA VAL A 330 -9.29 -24.46 8.65
C VAL A 330 -10.75 -24.19 8.30
N GLU A 331 -11.13 -22.92 8.21
CA GLU A 331 -12.47 -22.50 7.85
C GLU A 331 -12.86 -22.95 6.43
N VAL A 332 -11.94 -22.78 5.46
CA VAL A 332 -12.17 -23.23 4.08
C VAL A 332 -12.37 -24.73 4.02
N ALA A 333 -11.56 -25.54 4.72
CA ALA A 333 -11.68 -26.98 4.76
C ALA A 333 -12.97 -27.45 5.46
N GLN A 334 -13.38 -26.76 6.53
CA GLN A 334 -14.63 -27.06 7.25
C GLN A 334 -15.85 -26.74 6.39
N ASN A 335 -15.89 -25.57 5.75
CA ASN A 335 -16.97 -25.17 4.84
C ASN A 335 -17.06 -26.13 3.65
N MET A 336 -15.93 -26.55 3.10
CA MET A 336 -15.89 -27.53 2.02
C MET A 336 -16.47 -28.89 2.48
N LYS A 337 -16.06 -29.38 3.67
CA LYS A 337 -16.58 -30.62 4.25
C LYS A 337 -18.07 -30.53 4.54
N ALA A 338 -18.55 -29.43 5.11
CA ALA A 338 -19.98 -29.24 5.40
C ALA A 338 -20.84 -29.25 4.14
N ASN A 339 -20.33 -28.79 3.02
CA ASN A 339 -21.00 -28.79 1.72
C ASN A 339 -20.78 -30.10 0.91
N GLY A 340 -20.16 -31.13 1.49
CA GLY A 340 -19.90 -32.40 0.83
C GLY A 340 -18.83 -32.34 -0.27
N GLY A 341 -17.96 -31.29 -0.23
CA GLY A 341 -16.85 -31.12 -1.14
C GLY A 341 -15.57 -31.82 -0.64
N PHE A 342 -14.73 -32.27 -1.54
CA PHE A 342 -13.44 -32.85 -1.25
C PHE A 342 -12.44 -32.58 -2.38
N ILE A 343 -11.17 -32.61 -2.04
CA ILE A 343 -10.06 -32.51 -3.02
C ILE A 343 -9.73 -33.94 -3.46
N PRO A 344 -9.70 -34.26 -4.77
CA PRO A 344 -9.36 -35.58 -5.24
C PRO A 344 -8.02 -36.07 -4.66
N GLY A 345 -8.03 -37.26 -4.09
CA GLY A 345 -6.85 -37.89 -3.46
C GLY A 345 -6.51 -37.42 -2.04
N ILE A 346 -7.32 -36.50 -1.43
CA ILE A 346 -7.09 -35.99 -0.08
C ILE A 346 -8.33 -36.22 0.79
N ARG A 347 -8.14 -36.79 1.98
CA ARG A 347 -9.23 -36.99 2.93
C ARG A 347 -9.81 -35.66 3.44
N PRO A 348 -11.16 -35.49 3.46
CA PRO A 348 -11.78 -34.29 4.02
C PRO A 348 -11.42 -34.11 5.50
N GLY A 349 -11.18 -32.86 5.91
CA GLY A 349 -10.84 -32.49 7.28
C GLY A 349 -9.37 -32.08 7.46
N LYS A 350 -8.67 -32.64 8.45
CA LYS A 350 -7.31 -32.23 8.84
C LYS A 350 -6.30 -32.35 7.68
N ALA A 351 -6.36 -33.43 6.90
CA ALA A 351 -5.47 -33.60 5.75
C ALA A 351 -5.69 -32.53 4.67
N THR A 352 -6.93 -32.06 4.48
CA THR A 352 -7.24 -30.94 3.58
C THR A 352 -6.66 -29.62 4.10
N VAL A 353 -6.73 -29.35 5.42
CA VAL A 353 -6.11 -28.18 6.03
C VAL A 353 -4.60 -28.17 5.80
N GLU A 354 -3.93 -29.29 6.10
CA GLU A 354 -2.48 -29.44 5.92
C GLU A 354 -2.07 -29.23 4.46
N TYR A 355 -2.82 -29.79 3.51
CA TYR A 355 -2.57 -29.59 2.09
C TYR A 355 -2.73 -28.14 1.67
N LEU A 356 -3.83 -27.47 2.05
CA LEU A 356 -4.08 -26.07 1.72
C LEU A 356 -3.00 -25.17 2.33
N THR A 357 -2.63 -25.39 3.58
CA THR A 357 -1.53 -24.63 4.25
C THR A 357 -0.22 -24.79 3.52
N LYS A 358 0.14 -26.03 3.13
CA LYS A 358 1.38 -26.32 2.40
C LYS A 358 1.39 -25.66 1.01
N VAL A 359 0.28 -25.70 0.29
CA VAL A 359 0.16 -25.06 -1.03
C VAL A 359 0.24 -23.54 -0.90
N MET A 360 -0.48 -22.95 0.06
CA MET A 360 -0.44 -21.51 0.32
C MET A 360 0.96 -21.04 0.69
N SER A 361 1.64 -21.71 1.61
CA SER A 361 3.00 -21.34 2.02
C SER A 361 3.97 -21.34 0.83
N ARG A 362 3.90 -22.37 -0.03
CA ARG A 362 4.76 -22.47 -1.22
C ARG A 362 4.48 -21.42 -2.28
N ILE A 363 3.20 -21.06 -2.46
CA ILE A 363 2.82 -20.03 -3.42
C ILE A 363 3.20 -18.64 -2.88
N SER A 364 2.95 -18.39 -1.60
CA SER A 364 3.25 -17.12 -0.95
C SER A 364 4.74 -16.77 -0.96
N ILE A 365 5.64 -17.78 -0.87
CA ILE A 365 7.08 -17.51 -0.93
C ILE A 365 7.49 -16.97 -2.31
N VAL A 366 6.91 -17.50 -3.39
CA VAL A 366 7.17 -17.03 -4.75
C VAL A 366 6.69 -15.58 -4.90
N GLY A 367 5.48 -15.29 -4.43
CA GLY A 367 4.95 -13.92 -4.40
C GLY A 367 5.82 -12.97 -3.57
N ALA A 368 6.25 -13.40 -2.37
CA ALA A 368 7.09 -12.59 -1.48
C ALA A 368 8.46 -12.27 -2.10
N ILE A 369 9.13 -13.26 -2.69
CA ILE A 369 10.42 -13.07 -3.36
C ILE A 369 10.28 -12.10 -4.53
N PHE A 370 9.23 -12.25 -5.33
CA PHE A 370 8.96 -11.35 -6.45
C PHE A 370 8.74 -9.92 -5.97
N LEU A 371 7.90 -9.71 -4.95
CA LEU A 371 7.67 -8.39 -4.35
C LEU A 371 8.96 -7.78 -3.81
N ALA A 372 9.78 -8.58 -3.14
CA ALA A 372 11.06 -8.15 -2.58
C ALA A 372 12.04 -7.73 -3.69
N ILE A 373 12.15 -8.49 -4.78
CA ILE A 373 12.98 -8.15 -5.93
C ILE A 373 12.53 -6.81 -6.52
N ILE A 374 11.24 -6.66 -6.84
CA ILE A 374 10.72 -5.42 -7.44
C ILE A 374 10.90 -4.22 -6.51
N ALA A 375 10.71 -4.39 -5.20
CA ALA A 375 10.85 -3.32 -4.22
C ALA A 375 12.29 -2.86 -4.01
N THR A 376 13.27 -3.75 -4.11
CA THR A 376 14.70 -3.44 -3.90
C THR A 376 15.43 -3.05 -5.20
N LEU A 377 14.90 -3.42 -6.35
CA LEU A 377 15.52 -3.22 -7.65
C LEU A 377 15.88 -1.76 -7.95
N PRO A 378 15.03 -0.73 -7.63
CA PRO A 378 15.41 0.68 -7.83
C PRO A 378 16.62 1.11 -7.00
N THR A 379 16.69 0.64 -5.76
CA THR A 379 17.82 0.93 -4.86
C THR A 379 19.12 0.39 -5.45
N ILE A 380 19.08 -0.83 -6.02
CA ILE A 380 20.23 -1.45 -6.67
C ILE A 380 20.62 -0.69 -7.95
N ILE A 381 19.65 -0.35 -8.80
CA ILE A 381 19.90 0.37 -10.07
C ILE A 381 20.46 1.77 -9.80
N SER A 382 19.94 2.48 -8.81
CA SER A 382 20.44 3.81 -8.41
C SER A 382 21.91 3.75 -7.97
N GLN A 383 22.29 2.73 -7.21
CA GLN A 383 23.67 2.57 -6.72
C GLN A 383 24.66 2.12 -7.80
N VAL A 384 24.26 1.19 -8.66
CA VAL A 384 25.16 0.62 -9.69
C VAL A 384 25.16 1.49 -10.95
N GLY A 385 24.02 2.07 -11.30
CA GLY A 385 23.85 2.83 -12.54
C GLY A 385 24.14 4.33 -12.43
N GLY A 386 24.36 4.86 -11.20
CA GLY A 386 24.56 6.31 -11.00
C GLY A 386 23.37 7.17 -11.45
N MET A 387 22.23 6.56 -11.74
CA MET A 387 21.04 7.25 -12.21
C MET A 387 20.13 7.60 -11.02
N ASN A 388 19.89 8.87 -10.79
CA ASN A 388 18.88 9.34 -9.84
C ASN A 388 17.48 9.09 -10.38
N ILE A 389 17.01 7.83 -10.25
CA ILE A 389 15.67 7.44 -10.67
C ILE A 389 14.71 7.72 -9.54
N HIS A 390 14.04 8.88 -9.58
CA HIS A 390 12.97 9.23 -8.61
C HIS A 390 11.70 8.35 -8.78
N PHE A 391 11.60 7.60 -9.88
CA PHE A 391 10.51 6.66 -10.16
C PHE A 391 10.96 5.22 -9.86
N GLY A 392 10.79 4.80 -8.60
CA GLY A 392 11.22 3.48 -8.16
C GLY A 392 10.23 2.36 -8.52
N GLY A 393 10.72 1.10 -8.54
CA GLY A 393 9.89 -0.10 -8.75
C GLY A 393 8.79 -0.25 -7.68
N THR A 394 8.99 0.27 -6.46
CA THR A 394 7.95 0.33 -5.43
C THR A 394 6.77 1.20 -5.83
N SER A 395 7.02 2.36 -6.46
CA SER A 395 5.96 3.23 -6.97
C SER A 395 5.16 2.54 -8.08
N LEU A 396 5.85 1.91 -9.03
CA LEU A 396 5.22 1.15 -10.10
C LEU A 396 4.42 -0.04 -9.54
N LEU A 397 4.99 -0.76 -8.59
CA LEU A 397 4.35 -1.90 -7.95
C LEU A 397 3.06 -1.48 -7.25
N ILE A 398 3.09 -0.39 -6.47
CA ILE A 398 1.92 0.13 -5.76
C ILE A 398 0.90 0.65 -6.78
N ALA A 399 1.32 1.44 -7.76
CA ALA A 399 0.42 2.02 -8.76
C ALA A 399 -0.30 0.94 -9.59
N VAL A 400 0.44 -0.01 -10.15
CA VAL A 400 -0.13 -1.11 -10.94
C VAL A 400 -0.98 -2.02 -10.07
N GLY A 401 -0.52 -2.32 -8.86
CA GLY A 401 -1.22 -3.19 -7.93
C GLY A 401 -2.57 -2.65 -7.50
N VAL A 402 -2.61 -1.38 -7.09
CA VAL A 402 -3.86 -0.69 -6.70
C VAL A 402 -4.81 -0.57 -7.89
N ALA A 403 -4.30 -0.24 -9.08
CA ALA A 403 -5.11 -0.19 -10.29
C ALA A 403 -5.77 -1.54 -10.60
N LEU A 404 -4.99 -2.65 -10.54
CA LEU A 404 -5.51 -4.00 -10.78
C LEU A 404 -6.53 -4.43 -9.71
N GLU A 405 -6.27 -4.13 -8.44
CA GLU A 405 -7.18 -4.45 -7.35
C GLU A 405 -8.50 -3.68 -7.49
N THR A 406 -8.44 -2.39 -7.79
CA THR A 406 -9.62 -1.56 -8.03
C THR A 406 -10.44 -2.05 -9.23
N MET A 407 -9.76 -2.41 -10.33
CA MET A 407 -10.41 -3.00 -11.49
C MET A 407 -11.11 -4.33 -11.17
N LYS A 408 -10.48 -5.18 -10.37
CA LYS A 408 -11.05 -6.46 -9.94
C LYS A 408 -12.28 -6.28 -9.05
N GLN A 409 -12.26 -5.28 -8.15
CA GLN A 409 -13.43 -4.92 -7.35
C GLN A 409 -14.58 -4.39 -8.22
N LEU A 410 -14.25 -3.58 -9.23
CA LEU A 410 -15.21 -3.09 -10.21
C LEU A 410 -15.87 -4.25 -10.97
N GLU A 411 -15.09 -5.20 -11.48
CA GLU A 411 -15.57 -6.39 -12.18
C GLU A 411 -16.49 -7.24 -11.28
N ASN A 412 -16.10 -7.45 -10.04
CA ASN A 412 -16.91 -8.21 -9.08
C ASN A 412 -18.27 -7.53 -8.82
N GLN A 413 -18.31 -6.19 -8.68
CA GLN A 413 -19.57 -5.46 -8.51
C GLN A 413 -20.46 -5.54 -9.75
N MET A 414 -19.88 -5.54 -10.95
CA MET A 414 -20.63 -5.70 -12.20
C MET A 414 -21.22 -7.11 -12.36
N VAL A 415 -20.46 -8.15 -12.01
CA VAL A 415 -20.89 -9.54 -12.07
C VAL A 415 -22.05 -9.80 -11.11
N MET A 416 -21.94 -9.37 -9.86
CA MET A 416 -23.00 -9.52 -8.86
C MET A 416 -24.33 -8.90 -9.31
N ARG A 417 -24.29 -7.81 -10.03
CA ARG A 417 -25.50 -7.13 -10.52
C ARG A 417 -26.13 -7.81 -11.73
N ASN A 418 -25.34 -8.35 -12.63
CA ASN A 418 -25.89 -9.14 -13.74
C ASN A 418 -26.68 -10.34 -13.25
N TYR A 419 -26.27 -10.98 -12.14
CA TYR A 419 -27.03 -12.06 -11.51
C TYR A 419 -28.35 -11.57 -10.91
N GLN A 420 -28.42 -10.38 -10.32
CA GLN A 420 -29.68 -9.81 -9.79
C GLN A 420 -30.66 -9.41 -10.89
N GLY A 421 -30.17 -9.07 -12.08
CA GLY A 421 -30.99 -8.77 -13.25
C GLY A 421 -31.68 -10.01 -13.87
N PHE A 422 -31.15 -11.22 -13.63
CA PHE A 422 -31.77 -12.49 -14.06
C PHE A 422 -32.85 -13.01 -13.10
N LEU A 423 -32.94 -12.45 -11.88
CA LEU A 423 -33.89 -12.83 -10.85
C LEU A 423 -35.11 -11.91 -10.76
N LYS A 424 -35.17 -10.87 -11.59
CA LYS A 424 -36.33 -10.03 -11.86
C LYS A 424 -36.91 -10.37 -13.22
#